data_8e71c39db9e7f4560defedc66329ff50
#
_entry.id   8e71c39db9e7f4560defedc66329ff50
#
_cell.length_a   1.000
_cell.length_b   1.000
_cell.length_c   1.000
_cell.angle_alpha   90.00
_cell.angle_beta   90.00
_cell.angle_gamma   90.00
#
_symmetry.space_group_name_H-M   'P 1'
#
loop_
_entity.id
_entity.type
_entity.pdbx_description
1 polymer ?
#
loop_
_entity_poly.entity_id
_entity_poly.type
_entity_poly.pdbx_seq_one_letter_code
_entity_poly.pdbx_strand_id
1 'polypeptide(L)'
;MFPKFKVNKMKPKYKRLLILFLILSILGVATKLVLMALEENIIYFYTPNELKKKYGNVKNIENRIRIGGLVLEDSVVINKNESIFEITDKKDNIKVFFKGQLPDLFREGQGIVAEGILKDNKLIANQVLAKHDENYMPPEVADALIKSGVWQGEKKK
;
A
#
# COMPACT_ATOMS: atom_id res chain seq x y z
N MET A 1 54.15 26.66 29.21
CA MET A 1 54.28 25.27 29.74
C MET A 1 53.00 24.53 29.46
N PHE A 2 52.91 23.78 28.36
CA PHE A 2 51.68 23.09 27.96
C PHE A 2 51.60 21.72 28.62
N PRO A 3 50.44 21.30 29.16
CA PRO A 3 50.32 20.00 29.80
C PRO A 3 50.37 18.91 28.74
N LYS A 4 51.32 17.96 28.87
CA LYS A 4 51.39 16.74 28.06
C LYS A 4 50.25 15.83 28.46
N PHE A 5 49.21 15.73 27.61
CA PHE A 5 48.17 14.70 27.75
C PHE A 5 48.80 13.33 27.61
N LYS A 6 48.85 12.55 28.70
CA LYS A 6 49.21 11.13 28.67
C LYS A 6 48.09 10.35 27.98
N VAL A 7 48.29 10.02 26.72
CA VAL A 7 47.40 9.07 26.01
C VAL A 7 47.61 7.68 26.60
N ASN A 8 46.65 7.25 27.42
CA ASN A 8 46.69 5.96 28.08
C ASN A 8 46.56 4.87 26.98
N LYS A 9 47.66 4.13 26.69
CA LYS A 9 47.68 3.07 25.69
C LYS A 9 46.81 1.88 26.18
N MET A 10 45.62 1.77 25.64
CA MET A 10 44.73 0.64 25.90
C MET A 10 45.41 -0.70 25.55
N LYS A 11 45.24 -1.73 26.42
CA LYS A 11 45.79 -3.07 26.19
C LYS A 11 45.22 -3.62 24.86
N PRO A 12 46.01 -4.35 24.06
CA PRO A 12 45.61 -4.75 22.69
C PRO A 12 44.34 -5.58 22.65
N LYS A 13 44.01 -6.35 23.68
CA LYS A 13 42.76 -7.12 23.80
C LYS A 13 41.50 -6.23 23.84
N TYR A 14 41.55 -5.10 24.58
CA TYR A 14 40.44 -4.16 24.64
C TYR A 14 40.25 -3.37 23.34
N LYS A 15 41.34 -3.09 22.66
CA LYS A 15 41.30 -2.46 21.34
C LYS A 15 40.60 -3.32 20.29
N ARG A 16 40.88 -4.64 20.27
CA ARG A 16 40.20 -5.60 19.39
C ARG A 16 38.72 -5.73 19.75
N LEU A 17 38.38 -5.80 21.03
CA LEU A 17 36.99 -5.91 21.49
C LEU A 17 36.20 -4.62 21.16
N LEU A 18 36.81 -3.44 21.28
CA LEU A 18 36.18 -2.17 20.93
C LEU A 18 35.93 -2.08 19.41
N ILE A 19 36.88 -2.52 18.58
CA ILE A 19 36.71 -2.58 17.12
C ILE A 19 35.58 -3.53 16.75
N LEU A 20 35.54 -4.73 17.37
CA LEU A 20 34.45 -5.69 17.14
C LEU A 20 33.09 -5.10 17.51
N PHE A 21 33.00 -4.45 18.67
CA PHE A 21 31.78 -3.79 19.11
C PHE A 21 31.33 -2.66 18.16
N LEU A 22 32.29 -1.87 17.66
CA LEU A 22 32.03 -0.80 16.71
C LEU A 22 31.51 -1.35 15.37
N ILE A 23 32.10 -2.42 14.85
CA ILE A 23 31.65 -3.10 13.63
C ILE A 23 30.23 -3.63 13.83
N LEU A 24 29.96 -4.30 14.96
CA LEU A 24 28.64 -4.84 15.25
C LEU A 24 27.57 -3.74 15.39
N SER A 25 27.94 -2.61 16.01
CA SER A 25 27.06 -1.45 16.13
C SER A 25 26.72 -0.82 14.79
N ILE A 26 27.72 -0.65 13.92
CA ILE A 26 27.50 -0.14 12.54
C ILE A 26 26.59 -1.11 11.76
N LEU A 27 26.86 -2.41 11.84
CA LEU A 27 26.03 -3.41 11.18
C LEU A 27 24.57 -3.38 11.68
N GLY A 28 24.37 -3.25 13.01
CA GLY A 28 23.04 -3.12 13.60
C GLY A 28 22.28 -1.88 13.12
N VAL A 29 22.96 -0.73 13.05
CA VAL A 29 22.38 0.51 12.53
C VAL A 29 22.04 0.37 11.04
N ALA A 30 22.94 -0.19 10.25
CA ALA A 30 22.71 -0.42 8.82
C ALA A 30 21.50 -1.33 8.58
N THR A 31 21.42 -2.44 9.33
CA THR A 31 20.26 -3.36 9.24
C THR A 31 18.96 -2.66 9.60
N LYS A 32 18.95 -1.86 10.67
CA LYS A 32 17.77 -1.09 11.07
C LYS A 32 17.32 -0.12 9.97
N LEU A 33 18.25 0.61 9.36
CA LEU A 33 17.95 1.54 8.27
C LEU A 33 17.36 0.83 7.04
N VAL A 34 17.92 -0.34 6.68
CA VAL A 34 17.40 -1.15 5.58
C VAL A 34 15.97 -1.64 5.88
N LEU A 35 15.71 -2.13 7.10
CA LEU A 35 14.37 -2.56 7.50
C LEU A 35 13.36 -1.41 7.47
N MET A 36 13.73 -0.23 7.97
CA MET A 36 12.86 0.95 7.89
C MET A 36 12.54 1.35 6.45
N ALA A 37 13.55 1.33 5.56
CA ALA A 37 13.35 1.65 4.15
C ALA A 37 12.46 0.61 3.42
N LEU A 38 12.47 -0.64 3.86
CA LEU A 38 11.60 -1.70 3.32
C LEU A 38 10.16 -1.55 3.82
N GLU A 39 9.94 -1.17 5.09
CA GLU A 39 8.60 -0.98 5.67
C GLU A 39 7.82 0.12 4.96
N GLU A 40 8.45 1.20 4.54
CA GLU A 40 7.80 2.32 3.84
C GLU A 40 7.28 1.94 2.44
N ASN A 41 7.77 0.85 1.84
CA ASN A 41 7.41 0.41 0.50
C ASN A 41 6.33 -0.69 0.47
N ILE A 42 5.85 -1.17 1.60
CA ILE A 42 4.79 -2.18 1.65
C ILE A 42 3.44 -1.50 1.44
N ILE A 43 2.88 -1.66 0.25
CA ILE A 43 1.52 -1.18 -0.05
C ILE A 43 0.56 -2.36 0.17
N TYR A 44 -0.30 -2.24 1.18
CA TYR A 44 -1.30 -3.25 1.49
C TYR A 44 -2.47 -3.18 0.52
N PHE A 45 -2.91 -4.36 0.07
CA PHE A 45 -4.09 -4.51 -0.78
C PHE A 45 -5.31 -4.91 0.05
N TYR A 46 -6.44 -4.27 -0.20
CA TYR A 46 -7.71 -4.54 0.45
C TYR A 46 -8.87 -4.50 -0.55
N THR A 47 -9.90 -5.28 -0.27
CA THR A 47 -11.23 -5.03 -0.82
C THR A 47 -12.00 -4.08 0.10
N PRO A 48 -13.09 -3.43 -0.37
CA PRO A 48 -13.93 -2.57 0.47
C PRO A 48 -14.38 -3.23 1.78
N ASN A 49 -14.83 -4.48 1.71
CA ASN A 49 -15.27 -5.25 2.89
C ASN A 49 -14.11 -5.59 3.84
N GLU A 50 -12.96 -6.00 3.32
CA GLU A 50 -11.78 -6.30 4.16
C GLU A 50 -11.29 -5.04 4.87
N LEU A 51 -11.25 -3.91 4.16
CA LEU A 51 -10.88 -2.63 4.75
C LEU A 51 -11.82 -2.27 5.91
N LYS A 52 -13.13 -2.40 5.69
CA LYS A 52 -14.15 -2.10 6.69
C LYS A 52 -14.10 -3.06 7.89
N LYS A 53 -13.85 -4.35 7.66
CA LYS A 53 -13.68 -5.34 8.72
C LYS A 53 -12.42 -5.10 9.56
N LYS A 54 -11.31 -4.77 8.92
CA LYS A 54 -10.02 -4.58 9.60
C LYS A 54 -9.94 -3.29 10.38
N TYR A 55 -10.46 -2.21 9.80
CA TYR A 55 -10.33 -0.86 10.34
C TYR A 55 -11.64 -0.30 10.89
N GLY A 56 -12.78 -0.96 10.65
CA GLY A 56 -14.08 -0.51 11.10
C GLY A 56 -14.42 0.87 10.53
N ASN A 57 -14.77 1.79 11.42
CA ASN A 57 -15.03 3.18 11.07
C ASN A 57 -13.79 4.08 11.17
N VAL A 58 -12.58 3.53 10.96
CA VAL A 58 -11.35 4.33 10.93
C VAL A 58 -11.43 5.30 9.76
N LYS A 59 -11.46 6.59 10.09
CA LYS A 59 -11.64 7.64 9.10
C LYS A 59 -10.39 7.94 8.28
N ASN A 60 -9.20 7.69 8.84
CA ASN A 60 -7.94 8.08 8.22
C ASN A 60 -6.90 6.96 8.32
N ILE A 61 -6.27 6.64 7.20
CA ILE A 61 -5.09 5.77 7.11
C ILE A 61 -4.02 6.58 6.40
N GLU A 62 -2.93 6.89 7.10
CA GLU A 62 -1.85 7.74 6.57
C GLU A 62 -0.98 6.99 5.55
N ASN A 63 -0.87 5.67 5.70
CA ASN A 63 -0.12 4.85 4.74
C ASN A 63 -0.90 4.68 3.44
N ARG A 64 -0.15 4.60 2.33
CA ARG A 64 -0.74 4.26 1.03
C ARG A 64 -1.31 2.85 1.06
N ILE A 65 -2.52 2.72 0.55
CA ILE A 65 -3.22 1.44 0.39
C ILE A 65 -3.71 1.27 -1.04
N ARG A 66 -3.86 0.03 -1.46
CA ARG A 66 -4.53 -0.33 -2.71
C ARG A 66 -5.89 -0.90 -2.41
N ILE A 67 -6.89 -0.38 -3.08
CA ILE A 67 -8.25 -0.91 -3.00
C ILE A 67 -8.63 -1.45 -4.36
N GLY A 68 -8.97 -2.74 -4.39
CA GLY A 68 -9.44 -3.41 -5.60
C GLY A 68 -10.88 -3.84 -5.50
N GLY A 69 -11.57 -3.81 -6.62
CA GLY A 69 -12.97 -4.22 -6.75
C GLY A 69 -13.51 -3.85 -8.11
N LEU A 70 -14.83 -3.90 -8.24
CA LEU A 70 -15.55 -3.50 -9.45
C LEU A 70 -15.96 -2.02 -9.31
N VAL A 71 -15.94 -1.28 -10.40
CA VAL A 71 -16.57 0.06 -10.44
C VAL A 71 -18.07 -0.11 -10.33
N LEU A 72 -18.67 0.51 -9.34
CA LEU A 72 -20.13 0.44 -9.13
C LEU A 72 -20.84 1.16 -10.28
N GLU A 73 -21.88 0.54 -10.84
CA GLU A 73 -22.72 1.12 -11.90
C GLU A 73 -23.41 2.38 -11.39
N ASP A 74 -23.62 3.37 -12.27
CA ASP A 74 -24.23 4.66 -11.99
C ASP A 74 -23.52 5.49 -10.89
N SER A 75 -22.27 5.18 -10.56
CA SER A 75 -21.49 5.88 -9.52
C SER A 75 -20.47 6.87 -10.08
N VAL A 76 -20.21 6.82 -11.38
CA VAL A 76 -19.12 7.58 -12.00
C VAL A 76 -19.53 9.00 -12.33
N VAL A 77 -18.87 9.96 -11.71
CA VAL A 77 -19.03 11.40 -12.01
C VAL A 77 -17.68 11.94 -12.44
N ILE A 78 -17.60 12.40 -13.68
CA ILE A 78 -16.39 12.97 -14.27
C ILE A 78 -16.56 14.49 -14.40
N ASN A 79 -15.72 15.23 -13.69
CA ASN A 79 -15.55 16.68 -13.84
C ASN A 79 -14.22 16.94 -14.55
N LYS A 80 -14.03 18.13 -15.10
CA LYS A 80 -12.88 18.51 -15.98
C LYS A 80 -11.52 17.93 -15.60
N ASN A 81 -11.19 17.78 -14.30
CA ASN A 81 -9.91 17.27 -13.79
C ASN A 81 -10.05 16.33 -12.59
N GLU A 82 -11.27 16.01 -12.19
CA GLU A 82 -11.54 15.17 -11.02
C GLU A 82 -12.60 14.14 -11.39
N SER A 83 -12.37 12.91 -10.98
CA SER A 83 -13.31 11.81 -11.16
C SER A 83 -13.69 11.27 -9.79
N ILE A 84 -14.97 11.05 -9.59
CA ILE A 84 -15.52 10.46 -8.39
C ILE A 84 -16.25 9.20 -8.82
N PHE A 85 -15.97 8.09 -8.16
CA PHE A 85 -16.66 6.82 -8.41
C PHE A 85 -16.62 5.95 -7.15
N GLU A 86 -17.34 4.85 -7.16
CA GLU A 86 -17.33 3.89 -6.06
C GLU A 86 -16.74 2.55 -6.52
N ILE A 87 -15.90 1.97 -5.67
CA ILE A 87 -15.39 0.61 -5.83
C ILE A 87 -16.19 -0.30 -4.91
N THR A 88 -16.69 -1.40 -5.43
CA THR A 88 -17.46 -2.38 -4.69
C THR A 88 -16.88 -3.79 -4.82
N ASP A 89 -17.02 -4.59 -3.76
CA ASP A 89 -16.83 -6.04 -3.76
C ASP A 89 -18.17 -6.80 -3.66
N LYS A 90 -19.30 -6.11 -4.00
CA LYS A 90 -20.69 -6.55 -3.86
C LYS A 90 -21.19 -6.73 -2.42
N LYS A 91 -20.34 -6.55 -1.41
CA LYS A 91 -20.71 -6.58 0.01
C LYS A 91 -20.65 -5.19 0.61
N ASP A 92 -19.61 -4.47 0.26
CA ASP A 92 -19.37 -3.11 0.69
C ASP A 92 -18.87 -2.27 -0.49
N ASN A 93 -18.93 -0.96 -0.33
CA ASN A 93 -18.40 -0.01 -1.31
C ASN A 93 -17.59 1.08 -0.61
N ILE A 94 -16.67 1.66 -1.37
CA ILE A 94 -15.85 2.78 -0.95
C ILE A 94 -15.81 3.85 -2.03
N LYS A 95 -16.03 5.09 -1.64
CA LYS A 95 -15.97 6.22 -2.54
C LYS A 95 -14.52 6.60 -2.83
N VAL A 96 -14.20 6.80 -4.11
CA VAL A 96 -12.88 7.15 -4.59
C VAL A 96 -12.93 8.53 -5.22
N PHE A 97 -11.97 9.36 -4.85
CA PHE A 97 -11.69 10.66 -5.48
C PHE A 97 -10.36 10.53 -6.20
N PHE A 98 -10.38 10.73 -7.50
CA PHE A 98 -9.18 10.68 -8.32
C PHE A 98 -9.00 12.01 -9.04
N LYS A 99 -7.82 12.60 -8.90
CA LYS A 99 -7.46 13.82 -9.61
C LYS A 99 -6.51 13.47 -10.74
N GLY A 100 -7.02 13.55 -11.95
CA GLY A 100 -6.29 13.20 -13.16
C GLY A 100 -7.19 12.59 -14.22
N GLN A 101 -6.58 12.15 -15.31
CA GLN A 101 -7.26 11.47 -16.39
C GLN A 101 -7.40 9.99 -16.05
N LEU A 102 -8.62 9.47 -16.10
CA LEU A 102 -8.89 8.04 -15.93
C LEU A 102 -8.24 7.26 -17.10
N PRO A 103 -7.82 6.01 -16.86
CA PRO A 103 -7.33 5.13 -17.92
C PRO A 103 -8.38 4.96 -19.03
N ASP A 104 -7.94 4.82 -20.29
CA ASP A 104 -8.83 4.63 -21.45
C ASP A 104 -9.79 3.43 -21.32
N LEU A 105 -9.41 2.46 -20.51
CA LEU A 105 -10.18 1.23 -20.27
C LEU A 105 -11.03 1.28 -19.00
N PHE A 106 -11.08 2.42 -18.34
CA PHE A 106 -11.93 2.59 -17.16
C PHE A 106 -13.40 2.60 -17.59
N ARG A 107 -14.20 1.70 -17.04
CA ARG A 107 -15.66 1.58 -17.28
C ARG A 107 -16.36 1.12 -16.01
N GLU A 108 -17.64 1.40 -15.93
CA GLU A 108 -18.52 0.84 -14.90
C GLU A 108 -18.62 -0.69 -15.04
N GLY A 109 -18.72 -1.37 -13.91
CA GLY A 109 -18.71 -2.83 -13.86
C GLY A 109 -17.35 -3.49 -14.01
N GLN A 110 -16.31 -2.73 -14.37
CA GLN A 110 -14.96 -3.26 -14.59
C GLN A 110 -14.15 -3.39 -13.30
N GLY A 111 -13.27 -4.42 -13.26
CA GLY A 111 -12.28 -4.58 -12.20
C GLY A 111 -11.16 -3.57 -12.30
N ILE A 112 -10.95 -2.83 -11.22
CA ILE A 112 -9.90 -1.82 -11.10
C ILE A 112 -9.16 -1.95 -9.76
N VAL A 113 -7.98 -1.35 -9.72
CA VAL A 113 -7.22 -1.13 -8.49
C VAL A 113 -6.92 0.36 -8.37
N ALA A 114 -7.35 0.97 -7.29
CA ALA A 114 -7.01 2.35 -6.96
C ALA A 114 -6.01 2.39 -5.81
N GLU A 115 -4.94 3.16 -5.96
CA GLU A 115 -3.92 3.39 -4.94
C GLU A 115 -4.03 4.80 -4.40
N GLY A 116 -4.00 4.95 -3.08
CA GLY A 116 -4.12 6.26 -2.45
C GLY A 116 -4.10 6.20 -0.93
N ILE A 117 -4.59 7.26 -0.32
CA ILE A 117 -4.68 7.45 1.13
C ILE A 117 -6.16 7.52 1.51
N LEU A 118 -6.53 6.85 2.61
CA LEU A 118 -7.89 6.91 3.13
C LEU A 118 -8.06 8.16 4.00
N LYS A 119 -9.01 9.03 3.63
CA LYS A 119 -9.43 10.21 4.42
C LYS A 119 -10.95 10.27 4.50
N ASP A 120 -11.47 10.45 5.70
CA ASP A 120 -12.93 10.58 5.95
C ASP A 120 -13.76 9.48 5.28
N ASN A 121 -13.27 8.23 5.37
CA ASN A 121 -13.89 7.06 4.76
C ASN A 121 -13.98 7.13 3.22
N LYS A 122 -13.10 7.90 2.58
CA LYS A 122 -12.98 8.06 1.14
C LYS A 122 -11.54 7.81 0.74
N LEU A 123 -11.31 7.13 -0.37
CA LEU A 123 -9.97 6.96 -0.92
C LEU A 123 -9.63 8.17 -1.77
N ILE A 124 -8.61 8.91 -1.38
CA ILE A 124 -8.00 9.93 -2.22
C ILE A 124 -6.93 9.22 -3.06
N ALA A 125 -7.30 8.85 -4.26
CA ALA A 125 -6.45 8.08 -5.16
C ALA A 125 -5.45 8.98 -5.88
N ASN A 126 -4.21 8.52 -5.95
CA ASN A 126 -3.14 9.10 -6.77
C ASN A 126 -2.93 8.30 -8.06
N GLN A 127 -3.37 7.04 -8.09
CA GLN A 127 -3.28 6.17 -9.25
C GLN A 127 -4.51 5.26 -9.35
N VAL A 128 -4.99 5.08 -10.59
CA VAL A 128 -6.05 4.12 -10.92
C VAL A 128 -5.54 3.23 -12.04
N LEU A 129 -5.63 1.92 -11.84
CA LEU A 129 -5.19 0.90 -12.78
C LEU A 129 -6.41 0.13 -13.26
N ALA A 130 -6.69 0.19 -14.56
CA ALA A 130 -7.66 -0.66 -15.25
C ALA A 130 -6.90 -1.51 -16.27
N LYS A 131 -7.22 -2.80 -16.38
CA LYS A 131 -6.50 -3.69 -17.31
C LYS A 131 -7.27 -3.91 -18.62
N HIS A 132 -6.51 -4.32 -19.64
CA HIS A 132 -6.87 -4.39 -21.06
C HIS A 132 -7.94 -5.41 -21.42
N ASP A 133 -8.30 -6.32 -20.52
CA ASP A 133 -9.25 -7.40 -20.79
C ASP A 133 -10.57 -7.16 -20.06
N GLU A 134 -11.67 -7.11 -20.78
CA GLU A 134 -13.01 -7.00 -20.18
C GLU A 134 -13.30 -8.17 -19.22
N ASN A 135 -12.58 -9.30 -19.39
CA ASN A 135 -12.63 -10.49 -18.54
C ASN A 135 -11.41 -10.62 -17.59
N TYR A 136 -10.48 -9.67 -17.58
CA TYR A 136 -9.32 -9.78 -16.72
C TYR A 136 -9.59 -9.21 -15.34
N MET A 137 -9.60 -10.08 -14.36
CA MET A 137 -9.61 -9.71 -12.95
C MET A 137 -8.19 -9.84 -12.38
N PRO A 138 -7.61 -8.79 -11.74
CA PRO A 138 -6.33 -8.94 -11.05
C PRO A 138 -6.37 -10.13 -10.09
N PRO A 139 -5.29 -10.94 -9.99
CA PRO A 139 -5.29 -12.13 -9.14
C PRO A 139 -5.69 -11.83 -7.69
N GLU A 140 -5.23 -10.72 -7.16
CA GLU A 140 -5.54 -10.28 -5.79
C GLU A 140 -7.03 -10.00 -5.59
N VAL A 141 -7.68 -9.40 -6.59
CA VAL A 141 -9.12 -9.13 -6.58
C VAL A 141 -9.91 -10.42 -6.78
N ALA A 142 -9.46 -11.28 -7.69
CA ALA A 142 -10.05 -12.58 -7.94
C ALA A 142 -10.05 -13.44 -6.67
N ASP A 143 -8.91 -13.55 -6.00
CA ASP A 143 -8.76 -14.33 -4.77
C ASP A 143 -9.65 -13.79 -3.63
N ALA A 144 -9.75 -12.48 -3.49
CA ALA A 144 -10.60 -11.86 -2.49
C ALA A 144 -12.10 -12.10 -2.77
N LEU A 145 -12.52 -12.02 -4.03
CA LEU A 145 -13.89 -12.29 -4.44
C LEU A 145 -14.25 -13.79 -4.35
N ILE A 146 -13.31 -14.69 -4.63
CA ILE A 146 -13.47 -16.14 -4.41
C ILE A 146 -13.64 -16.43 -2.92
N LYS A 147 -12.75 -15.91 -2.06
CA LYS A 147 -12.82 -16.06 -0.60
C LYS A 147 -14.12 -15.49 -0.01
N SER A 148 -14.65 -14.44 -0.62
CA SER A 148 -15.91 -13.84 -0.20
C SER A 148 -17.15 -14.58 -0.70
N GLY A 149 -16.98 -15.58 -1.60
CA GLY A 149 -18.07 -16.38 -2.19
C GLY A 149 -18.89 -15.63 -3.25
N VAL A 150 -18.42 -14.46 -3.69
CA VAL A 150 -19.14 -13.60 -4.65
C VAL A 150 -18.82 -13.96 -6.10
N TRP A 151 -17.67 -14.56 -6.35
CA TRP A 151 -17.22 -14.94 -7.69
C TRP A 151 -16.62 -16.34 -7.68
N GLN A 152 -17.02 -17.18 -8.65
CA GLN A 152 -16.60 -18.59 -8.72
C GLN A 152 -15.42 -18.83 -9.66
N GLY A 153 -14.86 -17.78 -10.27
CA GLY A 153 -13.81 -17.89 -11.27
C GLY A 153 -14.35 -18.34 -12.64
N GLU A 154 -13.66 -17.98 -13.73
CA GLU A 154 -13.94 -18.57 -15.02
C GLU A 154 -13.50 -20.04 -15.02
N LYS A 155 -14.43 -20.96 -15.32
CA LYS A 155 -14.07 -22.33 -15.66
C LYS A 155 -13.26 -22.26 -16.96
N LYS A 156 -11.94 -22.45 -16.89
CA LYS A 156 -11.13 -22.71 -18.08
C LYS A 156 -11.76 -23.88 -18.82
N LYS A 157 -12.30 -23.59 -20.03
CA LYS A 157 -12.56 -24.61 -21.03
C LYS A 157 -11.26 -25.06 -21.67
#